data_dae340cdb497717502efde48f0a59b2d
#
_entry.id   dae340cdb497717502efde48f0a59b2d
#
_cell.length_a   1.000
_cell.length_b   1.000
_cell.length_c   1.000
_cell.angle_alpha   90.00
_cell.angle_beta   90.00
_cell.angle_gamma   90.00
#
_symmetry.space_group_name_H-M   'P 1'
#
loop_
_entity.id
_entity.type
_entity.pdbx_description
1 polymer ?
#
loop_
_entity_poly.entity_id
_entity_poly.type
_entity_poly.pdbx_seq_one_letter_code
_entity_poly.pdbx_strand_id
1 'polypeptide(L)'
;MYSSVSKLWTWQFSLIILITISFYLCLQMLTGGFSIFVTELSHNPTLGGVMTTAFMLAAIITRPVTGILMHKINIKKVLCVMLLFVLVCIMISYGQQVIPLLISLRILEGIGFGVTTTLLATLATNLIPEERMGEGIGYFGMATSLGTTLGPMIALSILHSFSFKFLLFITMFLIVVSFGFSLFIKIKQSSSFAESPIKKESLVDFVFDKRAMLPCFLVMLFYCTYSGIVNFINGLGEEEHLGSKVSLFFLIIAVVIVLVRPFSGKIYDQMGHKYLIYPASICSIIGLILIAFAHGLTTFSIAAVLYGIAYSVMQPSFQAWAVSRVTADKKGTANAMSLSSMDLGMALGAPVLGGVASLTGYRGMYSLSSLLIVVLILMYMARHLKDIKEQKA
;
A
#
# COMPACT_ATOMS: atom_id res chain seq x y z
N MET A 1 1.21 -34.85 20.20
CA MET A 1 0.17 -34.51 19.24
C MET A 1 0.77 -33.53 18.25
N TYR A 2 1.08 -33.96 17.03
CA TYR A 2 1.53 -33.05 15.97
C TYR A 2 0.31 -32.21 15.57
N SER A 3 0.26 -30.95 15.97
CA SER A 3 -0.71 -30.01 15.40
C SER A 3 -0.41 -29.93 13.91
N SER A 4 -1.35 -30.30 13.08
CA SER A 4 -1.26 -30.12 11.63
C SER A 4 -1.10 -28.63 11.36
N VAL A 5 0.12 -28.22 11.01
CA VAL A 5 0.39 -26.83 10.62
C VAL A 5 -0.57 -26.48 9.50
N SER A 6 -1.47 -25.54 9.78
CA SER A 6 -2.48 -25.11 8.81
C SER A 6 -1.80 -24.56 7.54
N LYS A 7 -2.22 -25.06 6.37
CA LYS A 7 -1.60 -24.69 5.08
C LYS A 7 -1.96 -23.24 4.72
N LEU A 8 -0.97 -22.36 4.63
CA LEU A 8 -1.14 -20.99 4.14
C LEU A 8 -1.43 -20.97 2.63
N TRP A 9 -0.60 -21.68 1.86
CA TRP A 9 -0.71 -21.74 0.40
C TRP A 9 -1.84 -22.65 -0.02
N THR A 10 -3.06 -22.10 0.04
CA THR A 10 -4.27 -22.72 -0.53
C THR A 10 -4.48 -22.17 -1.93
N TRP A 11 -5.19 -22.92 -2.78
CA TRP A 11 -5.57 -22.45 -4.12
C TRP A 11 -6.26 -21.07 -4.08
N GLN A 12 -7.12 -20.87 -3.08
CA GLN A 12 -7.84 -19.58 -2.91
C GLN A 12 -6.92 -18.42 -2.54
N PHE A 13 -5.96 -18.65 -1.64
CA PHE A 13 -4.98 -17.64 -1.26
C PHE A 13 -4.07 -17.28 -2.45
N SER A 14 -3.61 -18.29 -3.21
CA SER A 14 -2.80 -18.07 -4.42
C SER A 14 -3.54 -17.24 -5.48
N LEU A 15 -4.84 -17.51 -5.70
CA LEU A 15 -5.68 -16.70 -6.60
C LEU A 15 -5.76 -15.24 -6.14
N ILE A 16 -5.95 -14.99 -4.83
CA ILE A 16 -6.00 -13.62 -4.30
C ILE A 16 -4.66 -12.90 -4.50
N ILE A 17 -3.53 -13.57 -4.29
CA ILE A 17 -2.20 -13.01 -4.55
C ILE A 17 -2.05 -12.63 -6.03
N LEU A 18 -2.43 -13.52 -6.96
CA LEU A 18 -2.35 -13.26 -8.40
C LEU A 18 -3.24 -12.09 -8.83
N ILE A 19 -4.48 -12.03 -8.35
CA ILE A 19 -5.39 -10.91 -8.61
C ILE A 19 -4.79 -9.62 -8.04
N THR A 20 -4.23 -9.67 -6.83
CA THR A 20 -3.63 -8.50 -6.17
C THR A 20 -2.45 -7.95 -6.98
N ILE A 21 -1.51 -8.80 -7.41
CA ILE A 21 -0.37 -8.38 -8.24
C ILE A 21 -0.88 -7.74 -9.53
N SER A 22 -1.76 -8.44 -10.28
CA SER A 22 -2.24 -7.98 -11.58
C SER A 22 -3.01 -6.66 -11.46
N PHE A 23 -3.86 -6.52 -10.44
CA PHE A 23 -4.67 -5.34 -10.21
C PHE A 23 -3.82 -4.13 -9.78
N TYR A 24 -2.92 -4.32 -8.80
CA TYR A 24 -2.01 -3.23 -8.38
C TYR A 24 -1.08 -2.81 -9.51
N LEU A 25 -0.51 -3.77 -10.23
CA LEU A 25 0.34 -3.47 -11.39
C LEU A 25 -0.41 -2.63 -12.42
N CYS A 26 -1.64 -3.04 -12.78
CA CYS A 26 -2.50 -2.32 -13.73
C CYS A 26 -2.73 -0.88 -13.28
N LEU A 27 -3.26 -0.66 -12.07
CA LEU A 27 -3.66 0.67 -11.61
C LEU A 27 -2.46 1.59 -11.39
N GLN A 28 -1.33 1.03 -10.96
CA GLN A 28 -0.10 1.81 -10.77
C GLN A 28 0.60 2.14 -12.09
N MET A 29 0.51 1.27 -13.10
CA MET A 29 0.91 1.61 -14.48
C MET A 29 0.07 2.78 -15.01
N LEU A 30 -1.25 2.76 -14.79
CA LEU A 30 -2.14 3.86 -15.17
C LEU A 30 -1.83 5.15 -14.41
N THR A 31 -1.47 5.06 -13.13
CA THR A 31 -1.13 6.25 -12.31
C THR A 31 0.09 6.98 -12.90
N GLY A 32 1.16 6.25 -13.22
CA GLY A 32 2.32 6.83 -13.91
C GLY A 32 1.99 7.28 -15.33
N GLY A 33 1.27 6.45 -16.09
CA GLY A 33 0.98 6.69 -17.51
C GLY A 33 0.07 7.89 -17.75
N PHE A 34 -1.01 8.05 -16.99
CA PHE A 34 -1.91 9.21 -17.12
C PHE A 34 -1.22 10.53 -16.76
N SER A 35 -0.38 10.52 -15.72
CA SER A 35 0.36 11.73 -15.32
C SER A 35 1.24 12.23 -16.46
N ILE A 36 1.99 11.33 -17.11
CA ILE A 36 2.85 11.67 -18.25
C ILE A 36 2.01 12.11 -19.45
N PHE A 37 1.02 11.29 -19.85
CA PHE A 37 0.17 11.56 -21.01
C PHE A 37 -0.54 12.91 -20.94
N VAL A 38 -1.13 13.24 -19.77
CA VAL A 38 -1.85 14.52 -19.60
C VAL A 38 -0.87 15.69 -19.53
N THR A 39 0.33 15.51 -18.96
CA THR A 39 1.38 16.53 -18.98
C THR A 39 1.82 16.86 -20.41
N GLU A 40 2.02 15.85 -21.25
CA GLU A 40 2.36 16.05 -22.67
C GLU A 40 1.21 16.68 -23.44
N LEU A 41 -0.04 16.20 -23.24
CA LEU A 41 -1.22 16.70 -23.94
C LEU A 41 -1.52 18.17 -23.60
N SER A 42 -1.34 18.57 -22.34
CA SER A 42 -1.67 19.93 -21.87
C SER A 42 -0.49 20.88 -21.81
N HIS A 43 0.73 20.38 -22.00
CA HIS A 43 1.98 21.11 -21.70
C HIS A 43 2.01 21.70 -20.29
N ASN A 44 1.30 21.06 -19.34
CA ASN A 44 1.15 21.53 -17.97
C ASN A 44 1.35 20.38 -16.96
N PRO A 45 2.50 20.31 -16.27
CA PRO A 45 2.79 19.28 -15.29
C PRO A 45 1.80 19.24 -14.11
N THR A 46 1.19 20.38 -13.77
CA THR A 46 0.20 20.47 -12.69
C THR A 46 -1.03 19.61 -13.01
N LEU A 47 -1.51 19.61 -14.25
CA LEU A 47 -2.64 18.78 -14.68
C LEU A 47 -2.30 17.29 -14.64
N GLY A 48 -1.05 16.92 -14.98
CA GLY A 48 -0.55 15.57 -14.78
C GLY A 48 -0.58 15.14 -13.31
N GLY A 49 -0.20 16.03 -12.39
CA GLY A 49 -0.30 15.81 -10.95
C GLY A 49 -1.73 15.66 -10.45
N VAL A 50 -2.68 16.45 -10.98
CA VAL A 50 -4.12 16.37 -10.65
C VAL A 50 -4.68 14.98 -10.96
N MET A 51 -4.22 14.29 -12.00
CA MET A 51 -4.65 12.92 -12.33
C MET A 51 -4.38 11.94 -11.19
N THR A 52 -3.20 12.02 -10.58
CA THR A 52 -2.81 11.17 -9.45
C THR A 52 -3.55 11.58 -8.17
N THR A 53 -3.66 12.87 -7.90
CA THR A 53 -4.36 13.39 -6.72
C THR A 53 -5.84 13.01 -6.73
N ALA A 54 -6.53 13.18 -7.86
CA ALA A 54 -7.95 12.83 -8.01
C ALA A 54 -8.19 11.32 -7.75
N PHE A 55 -7.33 10.46 -8.30
CA PHE A 55 -7.38 9.02 -8.07
C PHE A 55 -7.17 8.66 -6.58
N MET A 56 -6.13 9.20 -5.95
CA MET A 56 -5.80 8.90 -4.55
C MET A 56 -6.87 9.39 -3.58
N LEU A 57 -7.39 10.62 -3.76
CA LEU A 57 -8.45 11.15 -2.92
C LEU A 57 -9.73 10.30 -3.01
N ALA A 58 -10.12 9.89 -4.22
CA ALA A 58 -11.26 9.01 -4.41
C ALA A 58 -11.08 7.67 -3.71
N ALA A 59 -9.88 7.08 -3.77
CA ALA A 59 -9.56 5.84 -3.08
C ALA A 59 -9.63 5.98 -1.55
N ILE A 60 -9.04 7.06 -0.98
CA ILE A 60 -9.05 7.33 0.47
C ILE A 60 -10.49 7.42 0.99
N ILE A 61 -11.35 8.19 0.31
CA ILE A 61 -12.76 8.39 0.72
C ILE A 61 -13.55 7.08 0.63
N THR A 62 -13.27 6.26 -0.36
CA THR A 62 -14.05 5.04 -0.64
C THR A 62 -13.73 3.89 0.32
N ARG A 63 -12.49 3.78 0.83
CA ARG A 63 -12.07 2.68 1.70
C ARG A 63 -12.86 2.58 3.02
N PRO A 64 -13.08 3.65 3.80
CA PRO A 64 -13.91 3.59 5.00
C PRO A 64 -15.33 3.14 4.70
N VAL A 65 -15.93 3.67 3.62
CA VAL A 65 -17.27 3.28 3.16
C VAL A 65 -17.33 1.79 2.83
N THR A 66 -16.32 1.28 2.13
CA THR A 66 -16.21 -0.15 1.82
C THR A 66 -16.10 -0.98 3.10
N GLY A 67 -15.29 -0.56 4.06
CA GLY A 67 -15.14 -1.23 5.37
C GLY A 67 -16.48 -1.40 6.09
N ILE A 68 -17.32 -0.36 6.09
CA ILE A 68 -18.68 -0.39 6.68
C ILE A 68 -19.58 -1.38 5.94
N LEU A 69 -19.54 -1.36 4.61
CA LEU A 69 -20.46 -2.14 3.79
C LEU A 69 -20.09 -3.62 3.73
N MET A 70 -18.89 -4.00 4.12
CA MET A 70 -18.38 -5.38 4.02
C MET A 70 -19.28 -6.41 4.68
N HIS A 71 -19.98 -6.04 5.77
CA HIS A 71 -20.90 -6.93 6.48
C HIS A 71 -22.21 -7.19 5.74
N LYS A 72 -22.56 -6.32 4.79
CA LYS A 72 -23.85 -6.34 4.08
C LYS A 72 -23.75 -6.81 2.64
N ILE A 73 -22.52 -6.96 2.11
CA ILE A 73 -22.30 -7.22 0.68
C ILE A 73 -21.74 -8.62 0.45
N ASN A 74 -22.07 -9.17 -0.70
CA ASN A 74 -21.39 -10.36 -1.19
C ASN A 74 -20.03 -9.94 -1.79
N ILE A 75 -18.96 -10.15 -1.03
CA ILE A 75 -17.60 -9.71 -1.35
C ILE A 75 -17.18 -10.16 -2.76
N LYS A 76 -17.48 -11.42 -3.15
CA LYS A 76 -17.14 -11.94 -4.49
C LYS A 76 -17.88 -11.20 -5.59
N LYS A 77 -19.20 -11.00 -5.43
CA LYS A 77 -20.00 -10.29 -6.45
C LYS A 77 -19.50 -8.86 -6.62
N VAL A 78 -19.26 -8.16 -5.52
CA VAL A 78 -18.77 -6.77 -5.56
C VAL A 78 -17.36 -6.71 -6.16
N LEU A 79 -16.47 -7.65 -5.85
CA LEU A 79 -15.15 -7.74 -6.47
C LEU A 79 -15.25 -7.86 -8.00
N CYS A 80 -16.08 -8.79 -8.49
CA CYS A 80 -16.28 -8.97 -9.93
C CYS A 80 -16.87 -7.71 -10.59
N VAL A 81 -17.86 -7.08 -9.95
CA VAL A 81 -18.49 -5.85 -10.47
C VAL A 81 -17.48 -4.70 -10.52
N MET A 82 -16.65 -4.54 -9.48
CA MET A 82 -15.64 -3.48 -9.44
C MET A 82 -14.52 -3.69 -10.46
N LEU A 83 -14.10 -4.93 -10.71
CA LEU A 83 -13.13 -5.21 -11.78
C LEU A 83 -13.70 -4.87 -13.16
N LEU A 84 -14.96 -5.23 -13.43
CA LEU A 84 -15.65 -4.83 -14.67
C LEU A 84 -15.82 -3.30 -14.76
N PHE A 85 -16.17 -2.64 -13.67
CA PHE A 85 -16.31 -1.20 -13.60
C PHE A 85 -15.00 -0.49 -13.96
N VAL A 86 -13.86 -0.92 -13.38
CA VAL A 86 -12.54 -0.39 -13.72
C VAL A 86 -12.19 -0.67 -15.18
N LEU A 87 -12.48 -1.87 -15.68
CA LEU A 87 -12.28 -2.20 -17.10
C LEU A 87 -13.03 -1.23 -18.03
N VAL A 88 -14.29 -0.95 -17.73
CA VAL A 88 -15.10 0.02 -18.51
C VAL A 88 -14.49 1.42 -18.45
N CYS A 89 -14.02 1.88 -17.29
CA CYS A 89 -13.35 3.18 -17.18
C CYS A 89 -12.09 3.26 -18.07
N ILE A 90 -11.28 2.19 -18.07
CA ILE A 90 -10.07 2.11 -18.92
C ILE A 90 -10.47 2.09 -20.41
N MET A 91 -11.52 1.35 -20.79
CA MET A 91 -12.03 1.31 -22.16
C MET A 91 -12.50 2.68 -22.64
N ILE A 92 -13.24 3.43 -21.81
CA ILE A 92 -13.68 4.80 -22.13
C ILE A 92 -12.48 5.74 -22.27
N SER A 93 -11.42 5.52 -21.48
CA SER A 93 -10.19 6.31 -21.58
C SER A 93 -9.41 6.10 -22.88
N TYR A 94 -9.73 5.02 -23.64
CA TYR A 94 -9.03 4.68 -24.85
C TYR A 94 -9.27 5.71 -25.97
N GLY A 95 -8.19 6.37 -26.40
CA GLY A 95 -8.23 7.40 -27.44
C GLY A 95 -8.80 8.76 -27.00
N GLN A 96 -9.13 8.95 -25.72
CA GLN A 96 -9.62 10.22 -25.19
C GLN A 96 -8.50 11.26 -25.06
N GLN A 97 -8.85 12.52 -25.35
CA GLN A 97 -7.97 13.68 -25.20
C GLN A 97 -8.63 14.79 -24.37
N VAL A 98 -9.87 14.60 -23.97
CA VAL A 98 -10.63 15.58 -23.17
C VAL A 98 -10.23 15.47 -21.71
N ILE A 99 -9.37 16.38 -21.24
CA ILE A 99 -8.78 16.35 -19.88
C ILE A 99 -9.81 16.26 -18.77
N PRO A 100 -10.91 17.07 -18.73
CA PRO A 100 -11.94 16.94 -17.69
C PRO A 100 -12.57 15.55 -17.62
N LEU A 101 -12.79 14.91 -18.78
CA LEU A 101 -13.31 13.54 -18.84
C LEU A 101 -12.29 12.55 -18.26
N LEU A 102 -11.01 12.69 -18.63
CA LEU A 102 -9.94 11.84 -18.09
C LEU A 102 -9.81 11.97 -16.55
N ILE A 103 -9.92 13.20 -16.00
CA ILE A 103 -9.95 13.42 -14.55
C ILE A 103 -11.14 12.72 -13.91
N SER A 104 -12.32 12.82 -14.50
CA SER A 104 -13.53 12.14 -14.01
C SER A 104 -13.35 10.62 -14.02
N LEU A 105 -12.78 10.06 -15.08
CA LEU A 105 -12.48 8.64 -15.17
C LEU A 105 -11.43 8.21 -14.11
N ARG A 106 -10.43 9.04 -13.83
CA ARG A 106 -9.46 8.79 -12.75
C ARG A 106 -10.10 8.77 -11.37
N ILE A 107 -11.10 9.62 -11.11
CA ILE A 107 -11.89 9.57 -9.87
C ILE A 107 -12.64 8.23 -9.78
N LEU A 108 -13.29 7.81 -10.86
CA LEU A 108 -14.03 6.54 -10.92
C LEU A 108 -13.09 5.33 -10.75
N GLU A 109 -11.93 5.32 -11.39
CA GLU A 109 -10.89 4.29 -11.20
C GLU A 109 -10.36 4.29 -9.77
N GLY A 110 -10.23 5.47 -9.12
CA GLY A 110 -9.86 5.60 -7.71
C GLY A 110 -10.90 4.98 -6.78
N ILE A 111 -12.19 5.16 -7.05
CA ILE A 111 -13.27 4.46 -6.34
C ILE A 111 -13.12 2.95 -6.51
N GLY A 112 -12.96 2.47 -7.75
CA GLY A 112 -12.74 1.05 -8.05
C GLY A 112 -11.51 0.48 -7.33
N PHE A 113 -10.42 1.26 -7.27
CA PHE A 113 -9.20 0.90 -6.55
C PHE A 113 -9.44 0.78 -5.04
N GLY A 114 -10.05 1.78 -4.43
CA GLY A 114 -10.34 1.80 -3.00
C GLY A 114 -11.20 0.60 -2.57
N VAL A 115 -12.28 0.32 -3.31
CA VAL A 115 -13.16 -0.83 -3.06
C VAL A 115 -12.38 -2.14 -3.24
N THR A 116 -11.82 -2.36 -4.43
CA THR A 116 -11.20 -3.64 -4.80
C THR A 116 -10.04 -4.01 -3.87
N THR A 117 -9.14 -3.06 -3.55
CA THR A 117 -8.00 -3.34 -2.69
C THR A 117 -8.42 -3.64 -1.25
N THR A 118 -9.46 -2.99 -0.74
CA THR A 118 -10.01 -3.30 0.60
C THR A 118 -10.66 -4.68 0.62
N LEU A 119 -11.40 -5.06 -0.44
CA LEU A 119 -11.97 -6.40 -0.58
C LEU A 119 -10.87 -7.48 -0.65
N LEU A 120 -9.84 -7.28 -1.47
CA LEU A 120 -8.72 -8.22 -1.61
C LEU A 120 -7.96 -8.40 -0.28
N ALA A 121 -7.69 -7.30 0.44
CA ALA A 121 -7.04 -7.36 1.74
C ALA A 121 -7.88 -8.14 2.77
N THR A 122 -9.20 -7.92 2.78
CA THR A 122 -10.11 -8.64 3.68
C THR A 122 -10.23 -10.11 3.31
N LEU A 123 -10.33 -10.43 2.02
CA LEU A 123 -10.34 -11.82 1.55
C LEU A 123 -9.04 -12.55 1.92
N ALA A 124 -7.90 -11.90 1.73
CA ALA A 124 -6.61 -12.46 2.13
C ALA A 124 -6.57 -12.75 3.63
N THR A 125 -6.91 -11.77 4.48
CA THR A 125 -6.88 -11.94 5.94
C THR A 125 -7.91 -12.95 6.48
N ASN A 126 -9.00 -13.20 5.76
CA ASN A 126 -9.97 -14.22 6.12
C ASN A 126 -9.53 -15.65 5.74
N LEU A 127 -8.64 -15.79 4.78
CA LEU A 127 -8.10 -17.09 4.35
C LEU A 127 -6.80 -17.47 5.06
N ILE A 128 -6.12 -16.50 5.63
CA ILE A 128 -4.87 -16.72 6.37
C ILE A 128 -5.20 -17.33 7.74
N PRO A 129 -4.59 -18.47 8.11
CA PRO A 129 -4.69 -19.01 9.47
C PRO A 129 -4.16 -18.01 10.50
N GLU A 130 -4.79 -17.96 11.68
CA GLU A 130 -4.42 -16.99 12.71
C GLU A 130 -2.95 -17.13 13.16
N GLU A 131 -2.44 -18.38 13.22
CA GLU A 131 -1.05 -18.69 13.59
C GLU A 131 -0.02 -18.25 12.54
N ARG A 132 -0.48 -17.94 11.31
CA ARG A 132 0.38 -17.54 10.18
C ARG A 132 -0.03 -16.17 9.61
N MET A 133 -0.65 -15.33 10.44
CA MET A 133 -1.18 -14.03 10.02
C MET A 133 -0.07 -13.11 9.48
N GLY A 134 1.07 -13.07 10.15
CA GLY A 134 2.21 -12.25 9.74
C GLY A 134 2.81 -12.73 8.41
N GLU A 135 2.98 -14.04 8.25
CA GLU A 135 3.50 -14.62 7.00
C GLU A 135 2.53 -14.36 5.84
N GLY A 136 1.24 -14.59 6.04
CA GLY A 136 0.23 -14.40 5.00
C GLY A 136 0.09 -12.93 4.58
N ILE A 137 0.02 -12.00 5.52
CA ILE A 137 -0.01 -10.55 5.24
C ILE A 137 1.33 -10.11 4.61
N GLY A 138 2.46 -10.73 4.99
CA GLY A 138 3.75 -10.52 4.35
C GLY A 138 3.72 -10.82 2.86
N TYR A 139 3.19 -11.98 2.44
CA TYR A 139 3.03 -12.33 1.01
C TYR A 139 2.02 -11.43 0.30
N PHE A 140 0.90 -11.12 0.93
CA PHE A 140 -0.08 -10.18 0.38
C PHE A 140 0.54 -8.79 0.18
N GLY A 141 1.25 -8.29 1.18
CA GLY A 141 1.98 -7.03 1.11
C GLY A 141 3.10 -7.04 0.06
N MET A 142 3.78 -8.19 -0.18
CA MET A 142 4.74 -8.33 -1.27
C MET A 142 4.06 -8.14 -2.63
N ALA A 143 2.89 -8.74 -2.82
CA ALA A 143 2.11 -8.60 -4.05
C ALA A 143 1.74 -7.13 -4.31
N THR A 144 1.25 -6.41 -3.30
CA THR A 144 0.89 -5.00 -3.42
C THR A 144 2.11 -4.12 -3.70
N SER A 145 3.23 -4.36 -3.00
CA SER A 145 4.44 -3.53 -3.16
C SER A 145 5.13 -3.75 -4.49
N LEU A 146 5.17 -4.98 -5.00
CA LEU A 146 5.69 -5.25 -6.34
C LEU A 146 4.86 -4.52 -7.40
N GLY A 147 3.53 -4.59 -7.31
CA GLY A 147 2.64 -3.86 -8.21
C GLY A 147 2.87 -2.35 -8.15
N THR A 148 2.98 -1.78 -6.94
CA THR A 148 3.18 -0.35 -6.72
C THR A 148 4.56 0.13 -7.21
N THR A 149 5.61 -0.67 -7.03
CA THR A 149 6.97 -0.29 -7.40
C THR A 149 7.24 -0.50 -8.90
N LEU A 150 6.79 -1.63 -9.46
CA LEU A 150 7.05 -1.97 -10.86
C LEU A 150 6.08 -1.28 -11.82
N GLY A 151 4.86 -0.95 -11.37
CA GLY A 151 3.83 -0.34 -12.22
C GLY A 151 4.30 0.93 -12.95
N PRO A 152 4.70 1.99 -12.23
CA PRO A 152 5.18 3.22 -12.85
C PRO A 152 6.43 3.01 -13.71
N MET A 153 7.34 2.13 -13.30
CA MET A 153 8.55 1.80 -14.07
C MET A 153 8.22 1.16 -15.43
N ILE A 154 7.29 0.19 -15.43
CA ILE A 154 6.82 -0.46 -16.66
C ILE A 154 6.06 0.55 -17.54
N ALA A 155 5.21 1.40 -16.93
CA ALA A 155 4.50 2.43 -17.67
C ALA A 155 5.46 3.38 -18.41
N LEU A 156 6.49 3.87 -17.70
CA LEU A 156 7.50 4.74 -18.29
C LEU A 156 8.24 4.05 -19.45
N SER A 157 8.63 2.79 -19.27
CA SER A 157 9.30 2.01 -20.31
C SER A 157 8.42 1.81 -21.55
N ILE A 158 7.12 1.58 -21.36
CA ILE A 158 6.15 1.46 -22.44
C ILE A 158 5.96 2.79 -23.16
N LEU A 159 5.80 3.89 -22.43
CA LEU A 159 5.59 5.21 -23.03
C LEU A 159 6.80 5.72 -23.79
N HIS A 160 8.01 5.33 -23.38
CA HIS A 160 9.23 5.67 -24.12
C HIS A 160 9.34 4.96 -25.49
N SER A 161 8.81 3.74 -25.61
CA SER A 161 8.95 2.90 -26.82
C SER A 161 7.66 2.74 -27.61
N PHE A 162 6.51 2.96 -26.97
CA PHE A 162 5.18 2.76 -27.53
C PHE A 162 4.24 3.92 -27.14
N SER A 163 2.99 3.83 -27.59
CA SER A 163 1.97 4.85 -27.31
C SER A 163 1.23 4.62 -25.99
N PHE A 164 0.57 5.67 -25.47
CA PHE A 164 -0.36 5.57 -24.34
C PHE A 164 -1.52 4.60 -24.61
N LYS A 165 -1.96 4.48 -25.87
CA LYS A 165 -2.98 3.48 -26.26
C LYS A 165 -2.51 2.04 -26.04
N PHE A 166 -1.22 1.77 -26.29
CA PHE A 166 -0.65 0.45 -26.01
C PHE A 166 -0.57 0.14 -24.52
N LEU A 167 -0.25 1.15 -23.69
CA LEU A 167 -0.30 1.04 -22.23
C LEU A 167 -1.72 0.68 -21.77
N LEU A 168 -2.75 1.37 -22.28
CA LEU A 168 -4.16 1.08 -21.96
C LEU A 168 -4.54 -0.35 -22.37
N PHE A 169 -4.08 -0.83 -23.53
CA PHE A 169 -4.33 -2.20 -23.97
C PHE A 169 -3.75 -3.23 -23.00
N ILE A 170 -2.51 -3.05 -22.54
CA ILE A 170 -1.89 -3.94 -21.54
C ILE A 170 -2.65 -3.90 -20.21
N THR A 171 -3.05 -2.72 -19.77
CA THR A 171 -3.80 -2.57 -18.50
C THR A 171 -5.19 -3.19 -18.58
N MET A 172 -5.90 -3.09 -19.71
CA MET A 172 -7.14 -3.81 -19.95
C MET A 172 -6.92 -5.32 -19.88
N PHE A 173 -5.87 -5.84 -20.50
CA PHE A 173 -5.53 -7.26 -20.43
C PHE A 173 -5.31 -7.73 -18.98
N LEU A 174 -4.56 -6.96 -18.15
CA LEU A 174 -4.34 -7.28 -16.74
C LEU A 174 -5.63 -7.30 -15.92
N ILE A 175 -6.58 -6.39 -16.19
CA ILE A 175 -7.89 -6.39 -15.51
C ILE A 175 -8.74 -7.58 -15.95
N VAL A 176 -8.72 -7.94 -17.24
CA VAL A 176 -9.43 -9.14 -17.74
C VAL A 176 -8.88 -10.41 -17.10
N VAL A 177 -7.56 -10.53 -16.97
CA VAL A 177 -6.91 -11.63 -16.24
C VAL A 177 -7.35 -11.65 -14.78
N SER A 178 -7.33 -10.50 -14.10
CA SER A 178 -7.79 -10.37 -12.71
C SER A 178 -9.26 -10.77 -12.56
N PHE A 179 -10.11 -10.34 -13.48
CA PHE A 179 -11.52 -10.73 -13.52
C PHE A 179 -11.68 -12.25 -13.72
N GLY A 180 -10.96 -12.83 -14.68
CA GLY A 180 -10.96 -14.28 -14.91
C GLY A 180 -10.61 -15.07 -13.66
N PHE A 181 -9.53 -14.69 -12.95
CA PHE A 181 -9.16 -15.32 -11.68
C PHE A 181 -10.20 -15.13 -10.58
N SER A 182 -10.89 -13.98 -10.55
CA SER A 182 -11.91 -13.70 -9.53
C SER A 182 -13.13 -14.65 -9.63
N LEU A 183 -13.42 -15.17 -10.80
CA LEU A 183 -14.52 -16.14 -11.01
C LEU A 183 -14.27 -17.47 -10.28
N PHE A 184 -12.99 -17.88 -10.15
CA PHE A 184 -12.59 -19.11 -9.48
C PHE A 184 -12.48 -18.98 -7.95
N ILE A 185 -12.62 -17.78 -7.38
CA ILE A 185 -12.66 -17.58 -5.94
C ILE A 185 -13.93 -18.26 -5.38
N LYS A 186 -13.72 -19.20 -4.46
CA LYS A 186 -14.79 -19.82 -3.67
C LYS A 186 -14.75 -19.28 -2.26
N ILE A 187 -15.70 -18.43 -1.91
CA ILE A 187 -15.86 -17.93 -0.55
C ILE A 187 -16.87 -18.84 0.13
N LYS A 188 -16.46 -19.56 1.17
CA LYS A 188 -17.41 -20.10 2.13
C LYS A 188 -18.02 -18.88 2.83
N GLN A 189 -19.24 -18.55 2.47
CA GLN A 189 -20.03 -17.60 3.23
C GLN A 189 -20.20 -18.25 4.60
N SER A 190 -19.46 -17.79 5.59
CA SER A 190 -19.72 -18.19 6.98
C SER A 190 -21.08 -17.64 7.29
N SER A 191 -22.06 -18.52 7.50
CA SER A 191 -23.43 -18.18 7.86
C SER A 191 -23.52 -17.43 9.22
N SER A 192 -22.42 -17.28 9.90
CA SER A 192 -22.28 -16.51 11.13
C SER A 192 -22.45 -14.97 10.92
N PHE A 193 -22.42 -14.48 9.68
CA PHE A 193 -22.65 -13.05 9.39
C PHE A 193 -24.12 -12.66 9.32
N ALA A 194 -25.06 -13.63 9.28
CA ALA A 194 -26.48 -13.35 9.08
C ALA A 194 -27.30 -13.19 10.37
N GLU A 195 -26.75 -13.56 11.53
CA GLU A 195 -27.56 -13.67 12.79
C GLU A 195 -27.01 -12.93 14.00
N SER A 196 -25.96 -12.15 13.91
CA SER A 196 -25.65 -11.24 15.03
C SER A 196 -26.68 -10.10 15.01
N PRO A 197 -27.53 -9.97 16.06
CA PRO A 197 -28.45 -8.83 16.15
C PRO A 197 -27.58 -7.58 16.09
N ILE A 198 -27.83 -6.72 15.10
CA ILE A 198 -27.21 -5.43 14.97
C ILE A 198 -27.51 -4.68 16.27
N LYS A 199 -26.62 -4.78 17.28
CA LYS A 199 -26.61 -3.76 18.32
C LYS A 199 -26.58 -2.44 17.58
N LYS A 200 -27.35 -1.46 18.03
CA LYS A 200 -27.34 -0.09 17.50
C LYS A 200 -25.94 0.52 17.72
N GLU A 201 -24.94 0.00 17.00
CA GLU A 201 -23.62 0.56 16.96
C GLU A 201 -23.67 1.81 16.06
N SER A 202 -23.06 2.88 16.52
CA SER A 202 -22.93 4.12 15.74
C SER A 202 -22.21 3.82 14.42
N LEU A 203 -22.55 4.51 13.33
CA LEU A 203 -21.80 4.44 12.05
C LEU A 203 -20.30 4.63 12.27
N VAL A 204 -19.90 5.39 13.29
CA VAL A 204 -18.51 5.62 13.68
C VAL A 204 -17.83 4.31 14.14
N ASP A 205 -18.54 3.40 14.82
CA ASP A 205 -17.99 2.13 15.29
C ASP A 205 -17.70 1.13 14.15
N PHE A 206 -18.32 1.37 12.99
CA PHE A 206 -18.03 0.62 11.74
C PHE A 206 -16.87 1.22 10.92
N VAL A 207 -16.61 2.53 11.06
CA VAL A 207 -15.52 3.21 10.36
C VAL A 207 -14.21 3.07 11.11
N PHE A 208 -14.27 3.13 12.45
CA PHE A 208 -13.10 3.15 13.33
C PHE A 208 -13.19 2.10 14.43
N ASP A 209 -12.15 1.28 14.52
CA ASP A 209 -11.95 0.47 15.72
C ASP A 209 -10.75 1.05 16.50
N LYS A 210 -11.02 1.48 17.74
CA LYS A 210 -10.01 2.06 18.65
C LYS A 210 -8.82 1.13 18.88
N ARG A 211 -9.02 -0.18 18.74
CA ARG A 211 -7.97 -1.19 18.93
C ARG A 211 -6.95 -1.18 17.79
N ALA A 212 -7.39 -0.91 16.56
CA ALA A 212 -6.55 -0.83 15.38
C ALA A 212 -5.93 0.57 15.17
N MET A 213 -6.38 1.59 15.92
CA MET A 213 -6.02 2.99 15.65
C MET A 213 -4.53 3.25 15.80
N LEU A 214 -3.88 2.68 16.82
CA LEU A 214 -2.44 2.91 17.04
C LEU A 214 -1.58 2.32 15.90
N PRO A 215 -1.68 1.02 15.54
CA PRO A 215 -0.90 0.51 14.41
C PRO A 215 -1.19 1.23 13.10
N CYS A 216 -2.42 1.68 12.86
CA CYS A 216 -2.79 2.48 11.69
C CYS A 216 -2.12 3.86 11.71
N PHE A 217 -2.05 4.52 12.86
CA PHE A 217 -1.35 5.80 13.00
C PHE A 217 0.17 5.66 12.81
N LEU A 218 0.77 4.60 13.35
CA LEU A 218 2.20 4.34 13.21
C LEU A 218 2.58 4.05 11.74
N VAL A 219 1.76 3.28 11.02
CA VAL A 219 2.01 3.05 9.59
C VAL A 219 1.83 4.34 8.77
N MET A 220 0.92 5.23 9.15
CA MET A 220 0.78 6.55 8.53
C MET A 220 2.06 7.38 8.67
N LEU A 221 2.65 7.46 9.87
CA LEU A 221 3.91 8.15 10.10
C LEU A 221 5.05 7.58 9.23
N PHE A 222 5.13 6.26 9.13
CA PHE A 222 6.10 5.60 8.27
C PHE A 222 5.90 5.97 6.79
N TYR A 223 4.64 5.96 6.31
CA TYR A 223 4.31 6.30 4.93
C TYR A 223 4.50 7.80 4.61
N CYS A 224 4.46 8.69 5.62
CA CYS A 224 4.92 10.07 5.44
C CYS A 224 6.39 10.13 5.01
N THR A 225 7.28 9.33 5.63
CA THR A 225 8.70 9.30 5.23
C THR A 225 8.89 8.65 3.86
N TYR A 226 8.11 7.61 3.55
CA TYR A 226 8.13 6.97 2.23
C TYR A 226 7.68 7.92 1.12
N SER A 227 6.70 8.78 1.40
CA SER A 227 6.28 9.84 0.49
C SER A 227 7.44 10.77 0.10
N GLY A 228 8.30 11.09 1.08
CA GLY A 228 9.52 11.87 0.83
C GLY A 228 10.45 11.19 -0.18
N ILE A 229 10.62 9.88 -0.04
CA ILE A 229 11.46 9.11 -0.98
C ILE A 229 10.82 9.09 -2.38
N VAL A 230 9.54 8.73 -2.49
CA VAL A 230 8.88 8.62 -3.79
C VAL A 230 8.87 9.93 -4.57
N ASN A 231 8.68 11.06 -3.89
CA ASN A 231 8.53 12.35 -4.56
C ASN A 231 9.84 13.14 -4.73
N PHE A 232 10.83 12.94 -3.86
CA PHE A 232 11.99 13.85 -3.81
C PHE A 232 13.34 13.18 -4.01
N ILE A 233 13.41 11.84 -4.12
CA ILE A 233 14.68 11.13 -4.30
C ILE A 233 15.36 11.48 -5.63
N ASN A 234 14.57 11.77 -6.68
CA ASN A 234 15.10 12.21 -7.97
C ASN A 234 15.79 13.57 -7.86
N GLY A 235 15.19 14.53 -7.13
CA GLY A 235 15.79 15.85 -6.92
C GLY A 235 17.13 15.76 -6.19
N LEU A 236 17.23 14.93 -5.14
CA LEU A 236 18.51 14.66 -4.48
C LEU A 236 19.50 13.98 -5.44
N GLY A 237 19.04 13.04 -6.27
CA GLY A 237 19.88 12.36 -7.22
C GLY A 237 20.42 13.27 -8.32
N GLU A 238 19.70 14.32 -8.71
CA GLU A 238 20.17 15.35 -9.61
C GLU A 238 21.26 16.23 -8.95
N GLU A 239 21.08 16.64 -7.69
CA GLU A 239 22.09 17.35 -6.90
C GLU A 239 23.41 16.54 -6.78
N GLU A 240 23.30 15.22 -6.65
CA GLU A 240 24.44 14.30 -6.53
C GLU A 240 24.97 13.77 -7.85
N HIS A 241 24.50 14.30 -8.99
CA HIS A 241 24.90 13.90 -10.33
C HIS A 241 24.72 12.39 -10.64
N LEU A 242 23.75 11.74 -10.00
CA LEU A 242 23.47 10.30 -10.18
C LEU A 242 22.72 9.99 -11.48
N GLY A 243 22.03 10.97 -12.07
CA GLY A 243 21.28 10.81 -13.31
C GLY A 243 20.30 9.62 -13.27
N SER A 244 20.29 8.81 -14.31
CA SER A 244 19.42 7.63 -14.41
C SER A 244 19.66 6.55 -13.35
N LYS A 245 20.80 6.60 -12.64
CA LYS A 245 21.12 5.63 -11.57
C LYS A 245 20.23 5.76 -10.33
N VAL A 246 19.50 6.88 -10.20
CA VAL A 246 18.49 7.05 -9.12
C VAL A 246 17.43 5.94 -9.16
N SER A 247 17.05 5.47 -10.35
CA SER A 247 16.09 4.36 -10.50
C SER A 247 16.53 3.06 -9.82
N LEU A 248 17.85 2.84 -9.65
CA LEU A 248 18.39 1.70 -8.92
C LEU A 248 17.94 1.67 -7.45
N PHE A 249 17.65 2.83 -6.86
CA PHE A 249 17.11 2.90 -5.50
C PHE A 249 15.82 2.08 -5.34
N PHE A 250 14.87 2.29 -6.24
CA PHE A 250 13.60 1.56 -6.21
C PHE A 250 13.77 0.09 -6.60
N LEU A 251 14.68 -0.22 -7.50
CA LEU A 251 15.00 -1.61 -7.86
C LEU A 251 15.59 -2.35 -6.66
N ILE A 252 16.53 -1.75 -5.92
CA ILE A 252 17.11 -2.32 -4.70
C ILE A 252 16.02 -2.55 -3.66
N ILE A 253 15.15 -1.58 -3.41
CA ILE A 253 14.01 -1.75 -2.49
C ILE A 253 13.14 -2.93 -2.94
N ALA A 254 12.80 -3.06 -4.22
CA ALA A 254 11.98 -4.15 -4.72
C ALA A 254 12.63 -5.53 -4.49
N VAL A 255 13.94 -5.65 -4.73
CA VAL A 255 14.70 -6.88 -4.45
C VAL A 255 14.70 -7.19 -2.95
N VAL A 256 14.96 -6.19 -2.11
CA VAL A 256 14.93 -6.36 -0.64
C VAL A 256 13.55 -6.77 -0.14
N ILE A 257 12.46 -6.22 -0.71
CA ILE A 257 11.10 -6.64 -0.39
C ILE A 257 10.91 -8.14 -0.64
N VAL A 258 11.32 -8.64 -1.79
CA VAL A 258 11.17 -10.06 -2.15
C VAL A 258 11.97 -10.95 -1.20
N LEU A 259 13.17 -10.53 -0.83
CA LEU A 259 14.06 -11.32 0.03
C LEU A 259 13.62 -11.30 1.51
N VAL A 260 13.23 -10.14 2.03
CA VAL A 260 13.02 -9.95 3.49
C VAL A 260 11.61 -10.36 3.93
N ARG A 261 10.57 -10.11 3.14
CA ARG A 261 9.17 -10.34 3.55
C ARG A 261 8.83 -11.77 3.96
N PRO A 262 9.29 -12.83 3.28
CA PRO A 262 8.98 -14.18 3.72
C PRO A 262 9.53 -14.50 5.11
N PHE A 263 10.69 -13.94 5.45
CA PHE A 263 11.32 -14.14 6.77
C PHE A 263 10.63 -13.28 7.84
N SER A 264 10.36 -12.00 7.54
CA SER A 264 9.73 -11.10 8.50
C SER A 264 8.33 -11.56 8.91
N GLY A 265 7.55 -12.13 7.99
CA GLY A 265 6.24 -12.68 8.31
C GLY A 265 6.31 -13.85 9.29
N LYS A 266 7.25 -14.78 9.09
CA LYS A 266 7.49 -15.90 10.01
C LYS A 266 7.97 -15.45 11.38
N ILE A 267 8.88 -14.47 11.42
CA ILE A 267 9.36 -13.89 12.69
C ILE A 267 8.19 -13.21 13.43
N TYR A 268 7.30 -12.52 12.70
CA TYR A 268 6.10 -11.92 13.27
C TYR A 268 5.24 -12.97 13.98
N ASP A 269 4.97 -14.10 13.33
CA ASP A 269 4.10 -15.15 13.85
C ASP A 269 4.72 -15.89 15.05
N GLN A 270 6.04 -16.07 15.07
CA GLN A 270 6.76 -16.80 16.12
C GLN A 270 7.12 -15.94 17.34
N MET A 271 7.55 -14.70 17.11
CA MET A 271 8.14 -13.85 18.13
C MET A 271 7.32 -12.58 18.40
N GLY A 272 6.33 -12.28 17.55
CA GLY A 272 5.51 -11.08 17.62
C GLY A 272 6.16 -9.85 16.98
N HIS A 273 5.35 -8.79 16.84
CA HIS A 273 5.70 -7.57 16.12
C HIS A 273 6.89 -6.79 16.72
N LYS A 274 7.15 -6.90 18.02
CA LYS A 274 8.21 -6.14 18.71
C LYS A 274 9.62 -6.46 18.19
N TYR A 275 9.89 -7.72 17.90
CA TYR A 275 11.19 -8.16 17.39
C TYR A 275 11.48 -7.66 15.97
N LEU A 276 10.46 -7.17 15.28
CA LEU A 276 10.54 -6.65 13.93
C LEU A 276 10.52 -5.12 13.90
N ILE A 277 9.65 -4.47 14.67
CA ILE A 277 9.45 -3.03 14.60
C ILE A 277 10.70 -2.27 15.08
N TYR A 278 11.37 -2.70 16.17
CA TYR A 278 12.56 -2.00 16.65
C TYR A 278 13.72 -2.04 15.66
N PRO A 279 14.16 -3.20 15.14
CA PRO A 279 15.24 -3.24 14.15
C PRO A 279 14.88 -2.51 12.86
N ALA A 280 13.62 -2.65 12.38
CA ALA A 280 13.15 -1.97 11.18
C ALA A 280 13.16 -0.45 11.35
N SER A 281 12.77 0.07 12.54
CA SER A 281 12.84 1.49 12.83
C SER A 281 14.27 2.03 12.80
N ILE A 282 15.22 1.28 13.38
CA ILE A 282 16.63 1.63 13.36
C ILE A 282 17.15 1.65 11.91
N CYS A 283 16.84 0.61 11.12
CA CYS A 283 17.18 0.59 9.70
C CYS A 283 16.58 1.78 8.93
N SER A 284 15.33 2.17 9.24
CA SER A 284 14.70 3.32 8.61
C SER A 284 15.40 4.64 8.95
N ILE A 285 15.75 4.86 10.22
CA ILE A 285 16.47 6.07 10.67
C ILE A 285 17.84 6.14 9.99
N ILE A 286 18.61 5.06 10.05
CA ILE A 286 19.94 5.01 9.45
C ILE A 286 19.82 5.19 7.92
N GLY A 287 18.84 4.53 7.29
CA GLY A 287 18.58 4.68 5.86
C GLY A 287 18.27 6.11 5.45
N LEU A 288 17.38 6.83 6.18
CA LEU A 288 17.05 8.23 5.92
C LEU A 288 18.25 9.16 6.15
N ILE A 289 19.05 8.94 7.20
CA ILE A 289 20.25 9.69 7.46
C ILE A 289 21.27 9.45 6.35
N LEU A 290 21.47 8.21 5.92
CA LEU A 290 22.38 7.89 4.81
C LEU A 290 21.91 8.52 3.49
N ILE A 291 20.59 8.61 3.23
CA ILE A 291 20.08 9.37 2.08
C ILE A 291 20.48 10.84 2.21
N ALA A 292 20.27 11.44 3.38
CA ALA A 292 20.59 12.86 3.62
C ALA A 292 22.07 13.20 3.40
N PHE A 293 22.96 12.26 3.74
CA PHE A 293 24.40 12.41 3.59
C PHE A 293 24.99 11.57 2.44
N ALA A 294 24.15 11.17 1.48
CA ALA A 294 24.60 10.38 0.35
C ALA A 294 25.59 11.19 -0.51
N HIS A 295 26.77 10.61 -0.73
CA HIS A 295 27.74 11.06 -1.70
C HIS A 295 28.04 9.88 -2.63
N GLY A 296 27.44 9.94 -3.82
CA GLY A 296 27.63 8.91 -4.83
C GLY A 296 26.76 7.65 -4.64
N LEU A 297 26.88 6.76 -5.62
CA LEU A 297 26.00 5.59 -5.80
C LEU A 297 26.08 4.57 -4.66
N THR A 298 27.27 4.37 -4.07
CA THR A 298 27.47 3.35 -3.03
C THR A 298 26.67 3.66 -1.77
N THR A 299 26.80 4.87 -1.21
CA THR A 299 26.05 5.30 -0.01
C THR A 299 24.57 5.28 -0.29
N PHE A 300 24.16 5.71 -1.49
CA PHE A 300 22.77 5.72 -1.95
C PHE A 300 22.18 4.29 -2.01
N SER A 301 22.98 3.32 -2.50
CA SER A 301 22.55 1.91 -2.57
C SER A 301 22.44 1.28 -1.17
N ILE A 302 23.37 1.58 -0.26
CA ILE A 302 23.31 1.10 1.14
C ILE A 302 22.06 1.66 1.83
N ALA A 303 21.78 2.93 1.63
CA ALA A 303 20.57 3.58 2.14
C ALA A 303 19.30 2.90 1.61
N ALA A 304 19.27 2.56 0.31
CA ALA A 304 18.17 1.84 -0.32
C ALA A 304 17.95 0.44 0.30
N VAL A 305 19.03 -0.29 0.61
CA VAL A 305 18.93 -1.60 1.29
C VAL A 305 18.33 -1.43 2.69
N LEU A 306 18.85 -0.51 3.50
CA LEU A 306 18.38 -0.31 4.88
C LEU A 306 16.93 0.17 4.93
N TYR A 307 16.58 1.15 4.11
CA TYR A 307 15.20 1.61 4.04
C TYR A 307 14.27 0.55 3.44
N GLY A 308 14.75 -0.23 2.47
CA GLY A 308 14.05 -1.37 1.90
C GLY A 308 13.74 -2.46 2.92
N ILE A 309 14.66 -2.76 3.84
CA ILE A 309 14.42 -3.66 4.98
C ILE A 309 13.29 -3.09 5.86
N ALA A 310 13.38 -1.81 6.22
CA ALA A 310 12.34 -1.15 7.03
C ALA A 310 10.97 -1.20 6.36
N TYR A 311 10.90 -0.87 5.07
CA TYR A 311 9.66 -0.89 4.29
C TYR A 311 9.08 -2.30 4.19
N SER A 312 9.93 -3.30 3.96
CA SER A 312 9.53 -4.71 3.86
C SER A 312 8.89 -5.23 5.14
N VAL A 313 9.29 -4.71 6.29
CA VAL A 313 8.88 -5.16 7.61
C VAL A 313 7.73 -4.33 8.17
N MET A 314 7.83 -3.00 8.16
CA MET A 314 6.90 -2.13 8.88
C MET A 314 5.48 -2.19 8.33
N GLN A 315 5.32 -2.10 7.02
CA GLN A 315 4.00 -2.09 6.40
C GLN A 315 3.18 -3.35 6.74
N PRO A 316 3.67 -4.58 6.47
CA PRO A 316 2.89 -5.78 6.78
C PRO A 316 2.75 -6.01 8.28
N SER A 317 3.76 -5.67 9.09
CA SER A 317 3.70 -5.86 10.55
C SER A 317 2.65 -4.97 11.21
N PHE A 318 2.54 -3.70 10.83
CA PHE A 318 1.49 -2.82 11.34
C PHE A 318 0.11 -3.23 10.85
N GLN A 319 -0.03 -3.67 9.60
CA GLN A 319 -1.29 -4.18 9.08
C GLN A 319 -1.71 -5.48 9.81
N ALA A 320 -0.79 -6.44 9.99
CA ALA A 320 -1.04 -7.66 10.73
C ALA A 320 -1.43 -7.36 12.19
N TRP A 321 -0.74 -6.42 12.82
CA TRP A 321 -1.05 -5.99 14.19
C TRP A 321 -2.42 -5.31 14.27
N ALA A 322 -2.80 -4.46 13.32
CA ALA A 322 -4.13 -3.85 13.27
C ALA A 322 -5.23 -4.91 13.16
N VAL A 323 -5.07 -5.87 12.24
CA VAL A 323 -6.03 -6.94 12.00
C VAL A 323 -6.13 -7.92 13.17
N SER A 324 -5.02 -8.25 13.82
CA SER A 324 -5.01 -9.16 14.97
C SER A 324 -5.64 -8.58 16.26
N ARG A 325 -5.83 -7.27 16.34
CA ARG A 325 -6.44 -6.60 17.49
C ARG A 325 -7.97 -6.51 17.44
N VAL A 326 -8.56 -6.81 16.32
CA VAL A 326 -10.00 -6.71 16.11
C VAL A 326 -10.66 -8.09 16.03
N THR A 327 -11.94 -8.14 16.25
CA THR A 327 -12.75 -9.35 16.08
C THR A 327 -12.89 -9.73 14.61
N ALA A 328 -13.21 -10.99 14.32
CA ALA A 328 -13.27 -11.51 12.95
C ALA A 328 -14.22 -10.70 12.04
N ASP A 329 -15.32 -10.21 12.59
CA ASP A 329 -16.30 -9.35 11.92
C ASP A 329 -15.72 -7.96 11.55
N LYS A 330 -14.73 -7.44 12.30
CA LYS A 330 -14.11 -6.12 12.07
C LYS A 330 -12.81 -6.16 11.26
N LYS A 331 -12.38 -7.32 10.75
CA LYS A 331 -11.16 -7.42 9.91
C LYS A 331 -11.23 -6.52 8.67
N GLY A 332 -12.41 -6.38 8.06
CA GLY A 332 -12.63 -5.46 6.94
C GLY A 332 -12.38 -4.00 7.31
N THR A 333 -12.91 -3.57 8.45
CA THR A 333 -12.68 -2.22 9.01
C THR A 333 -11.20 -1.97 9.30
N ALA A 334 -10.50 -2.93 9.94
CA ALA A 334 -9.08 -2.80 10.24
C ALA A 334 -8.22 -2.71 8.97
N ASN A 335 -8.53 -3.50 7.94
CA ASN A 335 -7.85 -3.40 6.63
C ASN A 335 -8.12 -2.06 5.96
N ALA A 336 -9.37 -1.59 5.94
CA ALA A 336 -9.73 -0.28 5.39
C ALA A 336 -8.99 0.85 6.13
N MET A 337 -8.96 0.83 7.46
CA MET A 337 -8.22 1.79 8.28
C MET A 337 -6.73 1.77 7.96
N SER A 338 -6.11 0.59 7.90
CA SER A 338 -4.67 0.45 7.63
C SER A 338 -4.31 1.00 6.25
N LEU A 339 -5.05 0.62 5.21
CA LEU A 339 -4.82 1.09 3.85
C LEU A 339 -5.07 2.60 3.71
N SER A 340 -6.17 3.12 4.31
CA SER A 340 -6.43 4.57 4.34
C SER A 340 -5.32 5.34 5.06
N SER A 341 -4.78 4.78 6.14
CA SER A 341 -3.68 5.40 6.89
C SER A 341 -2.38 5.46 6.07
N MET A 342 -2.10 4.43 5.27
CA MET A 342 -0.99 4.43 4.32
C MET A 342 -1.16 5.53 3.27
N ASP A 343 -2.34 5.60 2.65
CA ASP A 343 -2.65 6.61 1.64
C ASP A 343 -2.62 8.03 2.22
N LEU A 344 -3.16 8.23 3.44
CA LEU A 344 -3.07 9.52 4.16
C LEU A 344 -1.62 9.90 4.46
N GLY A 345 -0.80 8.93 4.87
CA GLY A 345 0.64 9.16 5.09
C GLY A 345 1.33 9.64 3.82
N MET A 346 1.04 9.02 2.68
CA MET A 346 1.55 9.45 1.37
C MET A 346 1.05 10.85 1.00
N ALA A 347 -0.25 11.10 1.16
CA ALA A 347 -0.89 12.36 0.76
C ALA A 347 -0.44 13.55 1.62
N LEU A 348 -0.25 13.36 2.92
CA LEU A 348 0.23 14.39 3.84
C LEU A 348 1.75 14.55 3.78
N GLY A 349 2.48 13.46 3.57
CA GLY A 349 3.93 13.48 3.52
C GLY A 349 4.49 14.31 2.38
N ALA A 350 3.89 14.24 1.18
CA ALA A 350 4.38 14.99 0.02
C ALA A 350 4.39 16.51 0.24
N PRO A 351 3.28 17.19 0.61
CA PRO A 351 3.29 18.62 0.82
C PRO A 351 4.09 19.05 2.06
N VAL A 352 4.03 18.28 3.15
CA VAL A 352 4.77 18.62 4.39
C VAL A 352 6.27 18.52 4.15
N LEU A 353 6.75 17.40 3.60
CA LEU A 353 8.17 17.23 3.33
C LEU A 353 8.66 18.09 2.17
N GLY A 354 7.81 18.39 1.18
CA GLY A 354 8.10 19.37 0.14
C GLY A 354 8.30 20.78 0.69
N GLY A 355 7.46 21.22 1.64
CA GLY A 355 7.65 22.47 2.37
C GLY A 355 8.95 22.49 3.18
N VAL A 356 9.29 21.37 3.84
CA VAL A 356 10.59 21.25 4.53
C VAL A 356 11.74 21.30 3.52
N ALA A 357 11.64 20.60 2.39
CA ALA A 357 12.69 20.61 1.36
C ALA A 357 12.94 22.00 0.77
N SER A 358 11.88 22.82 0.60
CA SER A 358 12.03 24.20 0.11
C SER A 358 12.78 25.12 1.09
N LEU A 359 12.75 24.81 2.39
CA LEU A 359 13.41 25.57 3.44
C LEU A 359 14.83 25.07 3.76
N THR A 360 15.05 23.76 3.71
CA THR A 360 16.28 23.11 4.21
C THR A 360 17.04 22.34 3.15
N GLY A 361 16.55 22.31 1.91
CA GLY A 361 17.04 21.43 0.85
C GLY A 361 16.65 19.97 1.07
N TYR A 362 16.93 19.10 0.09
CA TYR A 362 16.59 17.68 0.16
C TYR A 362 17.32 16.95 1.31
N ARG A 363 18.58 17.29 1.55
CA ARG A 363 19.37 16.71 2.65
C ARG A 363 18.78 17.00 4.02
N GLY A 364 18.39 18.28 4.28
CA GLY A 364 17.72 18.68 5.50
C GLY A 364 16.36 17.99 5.66
N MET A 365 15.59 17.90 4.59
CA MET A 365 14.30 17.20 4.58
C MET A 365 14.44 15.72 5.00
N TYR A 366 15.38 14.96 4.44
CA TYR A 366 15.57 13.55 4.82
C TYR A 366 16.07 13.41 6.26
N SER A 367 16.98 14.28 6.71
CA SER A 367 17.41 14.30 8.12
C SER A 367 16.24 14.55 9.07
N LEU A 368 15.38 15.53 8.78
CA LEU A 368 14.21 15.84 9.60
C LEU A 368 13.13 14.77 9.50
N SER A 369 12.96 14.13 8.33
CA SER A 369 11.99 13.03 8.20
C SER A 369 12.34 11.83 9.09
N SER A 370 13.62 11.63 9.45
CA SER A 370 14.02 10.59 10.40
C SER A 370 13.39 10.79 11.78
N LEU A 371 13.09 12.03 12.17
CA LEU A 371 12.40 12.34 13.44
C LEU A 371 10.99 11.76 13.50
N LEU A 372 10.29 11.62 12.35
CA LEU A 372 9.00 10.95 12.31
C LEU A 372 9.11 9.49 12.75
N ILE A 373 10.21 8.83 12.40
CA ILE A 373 10.47 7.45 12.85
C ILE A 373 10.85 7.40 14.32
N VAL A 374 11.57 8.41 14.83
CA VAL A 374 11.83 8.54 16.27
C VAL A 374 10.52 8.69 17.04
N VAL A 375 9.62 9.55 16.59
CA VAL A 375 8.26 9.70 17.17
C VAL A 375 7.51 8.37 17.12
N LEU A 376 7.56 7.66 15.98
CA LEU A 376 6.96 6.33 15.84
C LEU A 376 7.48 5.36 16.90
N ILE A 377 8.79 5.27 17.09
CA ILE A 377 9.40 4.37 18.11
C ILE A 377 8.96 4.78 19.52
N LEU A 378 9.00 6.05 19.86
CA LEU A 378 8.60 6.53 21.18
C LEU A 378 7.14 6.21 21.50
N MET A 379 6.23 6.43 20.54
CA MET A 379 4.81 6.06 20.70
C MET A 379 4.63 4.54 20.86
N TYR A 380 5.36 3.76 20.04
CA TYR A 380 5.33 2.32 20.13
C TYR A 380 5.85 1.81 21.48
N MET A 381 6.98 2.36 21.97
CA MET A 381 7.54 2.03 23.30
C MET A 381 6.58 2.38 24.44
N ALA A 382 5.99 3.57 24.40
CA ALA A 382 5.04 4.01 25.42
C ALA A 382 3.86 3.03 25.56
N ARG A 383 3.34 2.55 24.42
CA ARG A 383 2.28 1.53 24.42
C ARG A 383 2.76 0.18 24.94
N HIS A 384 3.92 -0.26 24.50
CA HIS A 384 4.49 -1.55 24.93
C HIS A 384 4.73 -1.60 26.44
N LEU A 385 5.25 -0.51 27.03
CA LEU A 385 5.44 -0.39 28.47
C LEU A 385 4.09 -0.42 29.24
N LYS A 386 3.05 0.15 28.65
CA LYS A 386 1.71 0.09 29.24
C LYS A 386 1.14 -1.34 29.22
N ASP A 387 1.27 -2.05 28.10
CA ASP A 387 0.82 -3.44 27.98
C ASP A 387 1.54 -4.37 28.98
N ILE A 388 2.85 -4.17 29.22
CA ILE A 388 3.61 -4.92 30.24
C ILE A 388 3.10 -4.63 31.67
N LYS A 389 2.76 -3.37 31.96
CA LYS A 389 2.21 -3.02 33.28
C LYS A 389 0.83 -3.62 33.50
N GLU A 390 -0.03 -3.60 32.48
CA GLU A 390 -1.38 -4.20 32.53
C GLU A 390 -1.33 -5.73 32.66
N GLN A 391 -0.28 -6.40 32.18
CA GLN A 391 -0.09 -7.86 32.36
C GLN A 391 0.47 -8.26 33.74
N LYS A 392 1.10 -7.33 34.46
CA LYS A 392 1.67 -7.56 35.79
C LYS A 392 0.73 -7.16 36.96
N ALA A 393 -0.33 -6.41 36.63
CA ALA A 393 -1.38 -6.02 37.57
C ALA A 393 -2.57 -6.97 37.47
#